data_2abf0c44353bddf28de330ad38abc923
#
_entry.id   2abf0c44353bddf28de330ad38abc923
#
_cell.length_a   1.000
_cell.length_b   1.000
_cell.length_c   1.000
_cell.angle_alpha   90.00
_cell.angle_beta   90.00
_cell.angle_gamma   90.00
#
_symmetry.space_group_name_H-M   'P 1'
#
loop_
_entity.id
_entity.type
_entity.pdbx_description
1 polymer ?
#
loop_
_entity_poly.entity_id
_entity_poly.type
_entity_poly.pdbx_seq_one_letter_code
_entity_poly.pdbx_strand_id
1 'polypeptide(L)'
;MSSLLNYKNSGVNIETGNNFINIIKNITKSEHIGGFSGVYECKNGTKLVASTDGVGSKLELCNILDKYDTIGIDLVAMCVNDIICQGATPLFFLDYYAMGKLNLDIASKIITGINEGCKQSNCLLLGGETAEMPITYKNDKHFDLAGFSVGIIENEIYPKQITENDLLFGLKSTGIHSNG
;
A
#
# COMPACT_ATOMS: atom_id res chain seq x y z
N MET A 1 -6.04 9.27 34.25
CA MET A 1 -5.42 10.10 33.20
C MET A 1 -5.56 9.34 31.91
N SER A 2 -6.42 9.78 30.97
CA SER A 2 -6.51 9.15 29.65
C SER A 2 -5.16 9.36 28.94
N SER A 3 -4.46 8.28 28.64
CA SER A 3 -3.26 8.35 27.79
C SER A 3 -3.66 8.96 26.47
N LEU A 4 -3.04 10.07 26.07
CA LEU A 4 -3.25 10.66 24.76
C LEU A 4 -2.99 9.58 23.71
N LEU A 5 -3.99 9.31 22.87
CA LEU A 5 -3.85 8.46 21.70
C LEU A 5 -2.82 9.09 20.75
N ASN A 6 -1.70 8.39 20.57
CA ASN A 6 -0.66 8.75 19.60
C ASN A 6 0.02 7.47 19.10
N TYR A 7 0.77 7.56 18.01
CA TYR A 7 1.45 6.41 17.39
C TYR A 7 2.30 5.63 18.39
N LYS A 8 3.09 6.31 19.22
CA LYS A 8 3.98 5.67 20.19
C LYS A 8 3.23 4.84 21.24
N ASN A 9 2.11 5.39 21.76
CA ASN A 9 1.29 4.69 22.76
C ASN A 9 0.49 3.54 22.14
N SER A 10 0.28 3.57 20.82
CA SER A 10 -0.36 2.51 20.03
C SER A 10 0.64 1.46 19.51
N GLY A 11 1.91 1.53 19.91
CA GLY A 11 2.93 0.54 19.55
C GLY A 11 3.74 0.88 18.30
N VAL A 12 3.53 2.05 17.68
CA VAL A 12 4.26 2.47 16.47
C VAL A 12 5.29 3.54 16.83
N ASN A 13 6.57 3.23 16.63
CA ASN A 13 7.66 4.16 16.88
C ASN A 13 8.21 4.74 15.56
N ILE A 14 7.76 5.97 15.25
CA ILE A 14 8.15 6.68 14.02
C ILE A 14 9.67 6.93 13.97
N GLU A 15 10.29 7.26 15.10
CA GLU A 15 11.74 7.53 15.16
C GLU A 15 12.55 6.27 14.83
N THR A 16 12.14 5.12 15.35
CA THR A 16 12.77 3.83 15.02
C THR A 16 12.60 3.50 13.53
N GLY A 17 11.43 3.78 12.95
CA GLY A 17 11.20 3.65 11.51
C GLY A 17 12.15 4.52 10.68
N ASN A 18 12.28 5.80 11.03
CA ASN A 18 13.19 6.72 10.35
C ASN A 18 14.67 6.27 10.47
N ASN A 19 15.07 5.78 11.64
CA ASN A 19 16.42 5.23 11.83
C ASN A 19 16.66 3.99 10.97
N PHE A 20 15.64 3.14 10.80
CA PHE A 20 15.73 1.97 9.92
C PHE A 20 15.92 2.37 8.45
N ILE A 21 15.21 3.40 7.98
CA ILE A 21 15.42 3.97 6.62
C ILE A 21 16.88 4.42 6.44
N ASN A 22 17.46 5.08 7.44
CA ASN A 22 18.86 5.49 7.38
C ASN A 22 19.83 4.29 7.31
N ILE A 23 19.53 3.20 8.01
CA ILE A 23 20.30 1.95 7.91
C ILE A 23 20.21 1.39 6.49
N ILE A 24 19.01 1.34 5.90
CA ILE A 24 18.81 0.86 4.53
C ILE A 24 19.63 1.70 3.54
N LYS A 25 19.56 3.03 3.63
CA LYS A 25 20.35 3.95 2.79
C LYS A 25 21.86 3.68 2.92
N ASN A 26 22.32 3.44 4.15
CA ASN A 26 23.73 3.16 4.40
C ASN A 26 24.20 1.82 3.82
N ILE A 27 23.33 0.81 3.84
CA ILE A 27 23.63 -0.52 3.27
C ILE A 27 23.61 -0.47 1.75
N THR A 28 22.56 0.11 1.17
CA THR A 28 22.33 0.08 -0.28
C THR A 28 23.15 1.13 -1.04
N LYS A 29 23.55 2.21 -0.37
CA LYS A 29 24.15 3.41 -0.98
C LYS A 29 23.27 4.02 -2.09
N SER A 30 21.97 3.75 -2.05
CA SER A 30 21.00 4.21 -3.03
C SER A 30 20.41 5.56 -2.65
N GLU A 31 20.41 6.48 -3.59
CA GLU A 31 19.76 7.80 -3.47
C GLU A 31 18.24 7.71 -3.74
N HIS A 32 17.77 6.59 -4.29
CA HIS A 32 16.36 6.38 -4.65
C HIS A 32 15.46 5.97 -3.48
N ILE A 33 16.06 5.66 -2.31
CA ILE A 33 15.32 5.19 -1.13
C ILE A 33 14.90 6.37 -0.26
N GLY A 34 13.64 6.40 0.16
CA GLY A 34 13.10 7.34 1.13
C GLY A 34 11.85 8.11 0.69
N GLY A 35 11.34 7.87 -0.52
CA GLY A 35 10.03 8.30 -0.97
C GLY A 35 8.93 7.27 -0.65
N PHE A 36 7.67 7.59 -0.94
CA PHE A 36 6.54 6.67 -0.84
C PHE A 36 6.62 5.56 -1.89
N SER A 37 7.17 5.87 -3.07
CA SER A 37 7.41 4.93 -4.16
C SER A 37 8.81 5.11 -4.75
N GLY A 38 9.30 4.07 -5.43
CA GLY A 38 10.58 4.08 -6.13
C GLY A 38 10.40 4.43 -7.61
N VAL A 39 11.27 5.28 -8.14
CA VAL A 39 11.31 5.59 -9.58
C VAL A 39 12.50 4.88 -10.21
N TYR A 40 12.24 4.13 -11.28
CA TYR A 40 13.24 3.44 -12.07
C TYR A 40 13.23 3.95 -13.51
N GLU A 41 14.37 4.45 -13.96
CA GLU A 41 14.53 4.88 -15.34
C GLU A 41 15.06 3.74 -16.21
N CYS A 42 14.28 3.37 -17.22
CA CYS A 42 14.64 2.37 -18.18
C CYS A 42 15.69 2.92 -19.18
N LYS A 43 16.44 2.01 -19.84
CA LYS A 43 17.47 2.40 -20.83
C LYS A 43 16.95 3.24 -22.01
N ASN A 44 15.67 3.16 -22.31
CA ASN A 44 15.01 3.94 -23.36
C ASN A 44 14.46 5.28 -22.86
N GLY A 45 14.72 5.66 -21.61
CA GLY A 45 14.23 6.89 -21.00
C GLY A 45 12.84 6.79 -20.36
N THR A 46 12.16 5.64 -20.49
CA THR A 46 10.87 5.42 -19.82
C THR A 46 11.08 5.36 -18.30
N LYS A 47 10.27 6.11 -17.54
CA LYS A 47 10.29 6.10 -16.08
C LYS A 47 9.14 5.26 -15.53
N LEU A 48 9.48 4.19 -14.84
CA LEU A 48 8.54 3.35 -14.09
C LEU A 48 8.54 3.78 -12.62
N VAL A 49 7.36 3.71 -12.01
CA VAL A 49 7.18 3.95 -10.58
C VAL A 49 6.64 2.68 -9.95
N ALA A 50 7.22 2.25 -8.85
CA ALA A 50 6.82 1.05 -8.14
C ALA A 50 6.59 1.35 -6.65
N SER A 51 5.50 0.81 -6.12
CA SER A 51 5.13 0.91 -4.71
C SER A 51 4.68 -0.44 -4.17
N THR A 52 4.94 -0.67 -2.89
CA THR A 52 4.43 -1.81 -2.14
C THR A 52 3.92 -1.34 -0.79
N ASP A 53 2.78 -1.85 -0.38
CA ASP A 53 2.17 -1.56 0.91
C ASP A 53 1.38 -2.76 1.44
N GLY A 54 1.15 -2.80 2.75
CA GLY A 54 0.34 -3.79 3.42
C GLY A 54 -0.83 -3.15 4.17
N VAL A 55 -1.98 -3.82 4.23
CA VAL A 55 -3.16 -3.28 4.92
C VAL A 55 -2.93 -3.11 6.42
N GLY A 56 -2.19 -4.04 7.04
CA GLY A 56 -1.83 -3.97 8.45
C GLY A 56 -3.01 -4.23 9.39
N SER A 57 -3.04 -3.53 10.54
CA SER A 57 -3.95 -3.81 11.66
C SER A 57 -5.43 -3.72 11.31
N LYS A 58 -5.81 -3.01 10.26
CA LYS A 58 -7.20 -2.95 9.78
C LYS A 58 -7.77 -4.33 9.41
N LEU A 59 -6.91 -5.30 9.07
CA LEU A 59 -7.32 -6.68 8.78
C LEU A 59 -8.08 -7.33 9.94
N GLU A 60 -7.79 -6.95 11.18
CA GLU A 60 -8.51 -7.45 12.35
C GLU A 60 -9.99 -7.04 12.34
N LEU A 61 -10.33 -5.89 11.74
CA LEU A 61 -11.72 -5.46 11.60
C LEU A 61 -12.50 -6.39 10.65
N CYS A 62 -11.84 -6.93 9.62
CA CYS A 62 -12.48 -7.92 8.74
C CYS A 62 -12.91 -9.15 9.51
N ASN A 63 -12.05 -9.62 10.42
CA ASN A 63 -12.34 -10.79 11.27
C ASN A 63 -13.45 -10.51 12.29
N ILE A 64 -13.47 -9.33 12.90
CA ILE A 64 -14.47 -8.93 13.89
C ILE A 64 -15.85 -8.74 13.24
N LEU A 65 -15.87 -8.14 12.04
CA LEU A 65 -17.11 -7.80 11.32
C LEU A 65 -17.58 -8.88 10.36
N ASP A 66 -16.77 -9.92 10.16
CA ASP A 66 -16.96 -10.97 9.12
C ASP A 66 -17.17 -10.38 7.72
N LYS A 67 -16.41 -9.30 7.40
CA LYS A 67 -16.52 -8.55 6.16
C LYS A 67 -15.18 -8.45 5.45
N TYR A 68 -15.07 -9.07 4.29
CA TYR A 68 -13.82 -9.24 3.55
C TYR A 68 -13.85 -8.65 2.12
N ASP A 69 -15.02 -8.29 1.61
CA ASP A 69 -15.26 -7.91 0.21
C ASP A 69 -14.76 -6.50 -0.16
N THR A 70 -14.44 -5.67 0.85
CA THR A 70 -14.00 -4.28 0.62
C THR A 70 -12.52 -4.06 0.92
N ILE A 71 -11.88 -4.96 1.68
CA ILE A 71 -10.48 -4.76 2.13
C ILE A 71 -9.50 -4.78 0.97
N GLY A 72 -9.82 -5.48 -0.12
CA GLY A 72 -9.02 -5.48 -1.33
C GLY A 72 -8.99 -4.12 -2.04
N ILE A 73 -10.08 -3.34 -1.94
CA ILE A 73 -10.12 -1.97 -2.48
C ILE A 73 -9.12 -1.09 -1.71
N ASP A 74 -9.11 -1.19 -0.37
CA ASP A 74 -8.15 -0.47 0.47
C ASP A 74 -6.70 -0.81 0.10
N LEU A 75 -6.40 -2.10 -0.08
CA LEU A 75 -5.07 -2.55 -0.46
C LEU A 75 -4.60 -1.91 -1.78
N VAL A 76 -5.44 -1.97 -2.81
CA VAL A 76 -5.10 -1.38 -4.11
C VAL A 76 -4.92 0.13 -3.98
N ALA A 77 -5.80 0.80 -3.25
CA ALA A 77 -5.74 2.25 -3.04
C ALA A 77 -4.43 2.68 -2.36
N MET A 78 -3.96 1.95 -1.36
CA MET A 78 -2.70 2.26 -0.66
C MET A 78 -1.52 2.27 -1.64
N CYS A 79 -1.36 1.22 -2.44
CA CYS A 79 -0.27 1.12 -3.41
C CYS A 79 -0.41 2.12 -4.57
N VAL A 80 -1.62 2.29 -5.10
CA VAL A 80 -1.89 3.15 -6.25
C VAL A 80 -1.75 4.63 -5.90
N ASN A 81 -2.15 5.04 -4.70
CA ASN A 81 -1.97 6.43 -4.26
C ASN A 81 -0.50 6.83 -4.21
N ASP A 82 0.38 5.93 -3.80
CA ASP A 82 1.82 6.18 -3.81
C ASP A 82 2.37 6.34 -5.25
N ILE A 83 1.83 5.58 -6.20
CA ILE A 83 2.14 5.73 -7.64
C ILE A 83 1.71 7.12 -8.13
N ILE A 84 0.47 7.52 -7.82
CA ILE A 84 -0.10 8.81 -8.23
C ILE A 84 0.67 9.98 -7.62
N CYS A 85 1.16 9.85 -6.38
CA CYS A 85 1.99 10.87 -5.73
C CYS A 85 3.29 11.17 -6.50
N GLN A 86 3.73 10.29 -7.38
CA GLN A 86 4.86 10.50 -8.30
C GLN A 86 4.43 10.99 -9.69
N GLY A 87 3.14 11.32 -9.90
CA GLY A 87 2.60 11.73 -11.20
C GLY A 87 2.57 10.60 -12.23
N ALA A 88 2.58 9.36 -11.78
CA ALA A 88 2.55 8.20 -12.66
C ALA A 88 1.12 7.67 -12.82
N THR A 89 0.84 7.12 -14.00
CA THR A 89 -0.38 6.38 -14.31
C THR A 89 -0.18 4.92 -13.89
N PRO A 90 -1.05 4.34 -13.05
CA PRO A 90 -0.98 2.93 -12.68
C PRO A 90 -1.13 2.02 -13.91
N LEU A 91 -0.34 0.95 -13.98
CA LEU A 91 -0.38 -0.02 -15.08
C LEU A 91 -0.93 -1.37 -14.61
N PHE A 92 -0.33 -1.93 -13.56
CA PHE A 92 -0.73 -3.23 -13.04
C PHE A 92 -0.47 -3.37 -11.54
N PHE A 93 -1.12 -4.37 -10.98
CA PHE A 93 -1.10 -4.72 -9.57
C PHE A 93 -0.83 -6.20 -9.37
N LEU A 94 -0.12 -6.54 -8.30
CA LEU A 94 0.12 -7.89 -7.81
C LEU A 94 -0.23 -7.92 -6.32
N ASP A 95 -0.91 -8.97 -5.86
CA ASP A 95 -1.22 -9.15 -4.44
C ASP A 95 -0.32 -10.21 -3.79
N TYR A 96 -0.17 -10.11 -2.48
CA TYR A 96 0.38 -11.15 -1.63
C TYR A 96 -0.62 -11.42 -0.50
N TYR A 97 -1.23 -12.59 -0.53
CA TYR A 97 -2.19 -13.03 0.47
C TYR A 97 -1.63 -14.22 1.25
N ALA A 98 -1.29 -13.98 2.54
CA ALA A 98 -0.73 -14.99 3.43
C ALA A 98 -1.68 -15.29 4.59
N MET A 99 -1.87 -16.57 4.90
CA MET A 99 -2.79 -17.00 5.96
C MET A 99 -2.31 -18.31 6.59
N GLY A 100 -2.93 -18.69 7.71
CA GLY A 100 -2.68 -19.99 8.35
C GLY A 100 -3.27 -21.16 7.56
N LYS A 101 -4.50 -20.99 7.05
CA LYS A 101 -5.22 -21.95 6.25
C LYS A 101 -6.09 -21.25 5.22
N LEU A 102 -6.02 -21.69 3.99
CA LEU A 102 -6.81 -21.11 2.90
C LEU A 102 -8.30 -21.45 3.06
N ASN A 103 -9.12 -20.38 3.11
CA ASN A 103 -10.56 -20.46 3.03
C ASN A 103 -11.02 -19.83 1.72
N LEU A 104 -11.57 -20.63 0.81
CA LEU A 104 -11.93 -20.17 -0.54
C LEU A 104 -13.04 -19.12 -0.54
N ASP A 105 -13.97 -19.15 0.40
CA ASP A 105 -15.06 -18.17 0.49
C ASP A 105 -14.52 -16.79 0.91
N ILE A 106 -13.60 -16.75 1.87
CA ILE A 106 -12.92 -15.53 2.29
C ILE A 106 -12.01 -15.02 1.18
N ALA A 107 -11.18 -15.90 0.63
CA ALA A 107 -10.24 -15.56 -0.44
C ALA A 107 -10.96 -14.97 -1.66
N SER A 108 -12.07 -15.57 -2.09
CA SER A 108 -12.84 -15.05 -3.22
C SER A 108 -13.40 -13.63 -2.97
N LYS A 109 -13.84 -13.33 -1.74
CA LYS A 109 -14.28 -11.98 -1.37
C LYS A 109 -13.12 -10.98 -1.41
N ILE A 110 -11.96 -11.34 -0.86
CA ILE A 110 -10.76 -10.49 -0.86
C ILE A 110 -10.34 -10.18 -2.30
N ILE A 111 -10.20 -11.20 -3.16
CA ILE A 111 -9.82 -11.03 -4.56
C ILE A 111 -10.86 -10.24 -5.35
N THR A 112 -12.15 -10.39 -5.03
CA THR A 112 -13.21 -9.56 -5.62
C THR A 112 -12.98 -8.09 -5.30
N GLY A 113 -12.66 -7.77 -4.03
CA GLY A 113 -12.31 -6.41 -3.62
C GLY A 113 -11.05 -5.87 -4.32
N ILE A 114 -9.99 -6.68 -4.44
CA ILE A 114 -8.77 -6.29 -5.16
C ILE A 114 -9.09 -5.99 -6.64
N ASN A 115 -9.83 -6.87 -7.31
CA ASN A 115 -10.23 -6.67 -8.70
C ASN A 115 -11.08 -5.41 -8.89
N GLU A 116 -11.96 -5.11 -7.93
CA GLU A 116 -12.74 -3.88 -7.94
C GLU A 116 -11.85 -2.63 -7.75
N GLY A 117 -10.91 -2.65 -6.81
CA GLY A 117 -9.92 -1.58 -6.63
C GLY A 117 -9.07 -1.36 -7.89
N CYS A 118 -8.65 -2.43 -8.54
CA CYS A 118 -7.92 -2.35 -9.82
C CYS A 118 -8.75 -1.72 -10.93
N LYS A 119 -10.05 -2.05 -11.04
CA LYS A 119 -10.96 -1.41 -12.00
C LYS A 119 -11.12 0.08 -11.73
N GLN A 120 -11.33 0.46 -10.46
CA GLN A 120 -11.46 1.87 -10.06
C GLN A 120 -10.19 2.68 -10.35
N SER A 121 -9.03 2.06 -10.24
CA SER A 121 -7.73 2.68 -10.50
C SER A 121 -7.28 2.57 -11.95
N ASN A 122 -8.08 1.94 -12.82
CA ASN A 122 -7.76 1.66 -14.22
C ASN A 122 -6.40 0.94 -14.36
N CYS A 123 -6.11 0.00 -13.46
CA CYS A 123 -4.92 -0.85 -13.53
C CYS A 123 -5.31 -2.33 -13.66
N LEU A 124 -4.39 -3.15 -14.19
CA LEU A 124 -4.63 -4.57 -14.41
C LEU A 124 -4.21 -5.37 -13.17
N LEU A 125 -5.09 -6.21 -12.62
CA LEU A 125 -4.66 -7.28 -11.73
C LEU A 125 -3.91 -8.34 -12.55
N LEU A 126 -2.58 -8.32 -12.46
CA LEU A 126 -1.72 -9.14 -13.32
C LEU A 126 -1.48 -10.55 -12.74
N GLY A 127 -1.52 -10.67 -11.43
CA GLY A 127 -1.28 -11.91 -10.68
C GLY A 127 -1.04 -11.61 -9.22
N GLY A 128 -0.41 -12.56 -8.53
CA GLY A 128 -0.10 -12.43 -7.12
C GLY A 128 0.48 -13.72 -6.55
N GLU A 129 0.53 -13.80 -5.23
CA GLU A 129 1.01 -14.97 -4.48
C GLU A 129 0.04 -15.29 -3.34
N THR A 130 -0.27 -16.57 -3.18
CA THR A 130 -1.07 -17.09 -2.06
C THR A 130 -0.23 -18.05 -1.23
N ALA A 131 0.00 -17.72 0.06
CA ALA A 131 0.87 -18.49 0.93
C ALA A 131 0.13 -19.04 2.15
N GLU A 132 0.06 -20.37 2.28
CA GLU A 132 -0.38 -21.03 3.51
C GLU A 132 0.80 -21.22 4.46
N MET A 133 0.76 -20.55 5.63
CA MET A 133 1.81 -20.57 6.64
C MET A 133 1.25 -20.90 8.04
N PRO A 134 0.85 -22.17 8.29
CA PRO A 134 0.13 -22.56 9.51
C PRO A 134 0.95 -22.42 10.80
N ILE A 135 2.29 -22.39 10.70
CA ILE A 135 3.17 -22.17 11.86
C ILE A 135 3.23 -20.67 12.21
N THR A 136 3.18 -19.80 11.21
CA THR A 136 3.25 -18.34 11.37
C THR A 136 1.90 -17.77 11.84
N TYR A 137 0.82 -18.16 11.19
CA TYR A 137 -0.54 -17.74 11.52
C TYR A 137 -1.24 -18.82 12.34
N LYS A 138 -1.20 -18.67 13.66
CA LYS A 138 -1.72 -19.68 14.61
C LYS A 138 -3.25 -19.76 14.67
N ASN A 139 -3.94 -18.79 14.10
CA ASN A 139 -5.39 -18.72 14.07
C ASN A 139 -5.84 -18.75 12.61
N ASP A 140 -6.76 -19.63 12.28
CA ASP A 140 -7.28 -19.80 10.91
C ASP A 140 -7.93 -18.54 10.31
N LYS A 141 -8.26 -17.55 11.14
CA LYS A 141 -8.80 -16.26 10.70
C LYS A 141 -7.74 -15.19 10.48
N HIS A 142 -6.53 -15.38 11.01
CA HIS A 142 -5.46 -14.39 10.84
C HIS A 142 -4.84 -14.54 9.46
N PHE A 143 -4.70 -13.42 8.80
CA PHE A 143 -4.05 -13.32 7.50
C PHE A 143 -3.32 -12.00 7.36
N ASP A 144 -2.43 -11.93 6.38
CA ASP A 144 -1.80 -10.69 5.94
C ASP A 144 -2.11 -10.45 4.46
N LEU A 145 -2.21 -9.19 4.11
CA LEU A 145 -2.56 -8.77 2.77
C LEU A 145 -1.69 -7.58 2.38
N ALA A 146 -0.80 -7.81 1.42
CA ALA A 146 0.09 -6.81 0.87
C ALA A 146 -0.08 -6.71 -0.64
N GLY A 147 0.35 -5.61 -1.21
CA GLY A 147 0.25 -5.35 -2.64
C GLY A 147 1.51 -4.72 -3.19
N PHE A 148 1.65 -4.84 -4.49
CA PHE A 148 2.70 -4.23 -5.28
C PHE A 148 2.09 -3.67 -6.57
N SER A 149 2.33 -2.39 -6.82
CA SER A 149 1.82 -1.70 -8.01
C SER A 149 2.96 -1.10 -8.81
N VAL A 150 2.80 -1.09 -10.12
CA VAL A 150 3.70 -0.42 -11.04
C VAL A 150 2.91 0.56 -11.90
N GLY A 151 3.46 1.75 -12.06
CA GLY A 151 2.95 2.79 -12.93
C GLY A 151 4.04 3.33 -13.85
N ILE A 152 3.63 4.22 -14.76
CA ILE A 152 4.50 4.88 -15.73
C ILE A 152 4.32 6.39 -15.67
N ILE A 153 5.43 7.12 -15.71
CA ILE A 153 5.39 8.57 -15.91
C ILE A 153 5.39 8.83 -17.41
N GLU A 154 4.24 9.22 -17.93
CA GLU A 154 4.09 9.57 -19.37
C GLU A 154 4.45 11.03 -19.63
N ASN A 155 4.10 11.90 -18.68
CA ASN A 155 4.39 13.33 -18.74
C ASN A 155 4.92 13.79 -17.39
N GLU A 156 5.96 14.59 -17.36
CA GLU A 156 6.44 15.22 -16.12
C GLU A 156 5.43 16.29 -15.70
N ILE A 157 4.42 15.89 -14.92
CA ILE A 157 3.32 16.76 -14.46
C ILE A 157 3.76 17.60 -13.23
N TYR A 158 4.87 17.23 -12.58
CA TYR A 158 5.28 17.93 -11.37
C TYR A 158 5.71 19.36 -11.64
N PRO A 159 5.16 20.31 -10.87
CA PRO A 159 5.73 21.64 -10.82
C PRO A 159 7.17 21.49 -10.32
N LYS A 160 8.12 21.89 -11.15
CA LYS A 160 9.56 21.86 -10.81
C LYS A 160 9.88 22.78 -9.63
N GLN A 161 8.94 23.63 -9.21
CA GLN A 161 9.11 24.59 -8.13
C GLN A 161 7.74 24.95 -7.52
N ILE A 162 7.57 24.61 -6.24
CA ILE A 162 6.42 25.07 -5.43
C ILE A 162 6.72 26.49 -4.92
N THR A 163 5.77 27.41 -5.04
CA THR A 163 5.90 28.80 -4.68
C THR A 163 4.90 29.19 -3.57
N GLU A 164 5.13 30.33 -2.94
CA GLU A 164 4.21 30.89 -1.92
C GLU A 164 2.82 31.23 -2.47
N ASN A 165 2.69 31.37 -3.79
CA ASN A 165 1.42 31.68 -4.47
C ASN A 165 0.61 30.44 -4.87
N ASP A 166 1.14 29.24 -4.64
CA ASP A 166 0.43 27.99 -4.97
C ASP A 166 -0.72 27.76 -3.99
N LEU A 167 -1.85 27.28 -4.50
CA LEU A 167 -3.04 27.00 -3.71
C LEU A 167 -3.03 25.52 -3.28
N LEU A 168 -3.31 25.29 -2.01
CA LEU A 168 -3.51 23.95 -1.47
C LEU A 168 -4.99 23.55 -1.60
N PHE A 169 -5.24 22.43 -2.26
CA PHE A 169 -6.56 21.83 -2.35
C PHE A 169 -6.61 20.54 -1.55
N GLY A 170 -7.69 20.32 -0.80
CA GLY A 170 -7.96 19.09 -0.05
C GLY A 170 -9.24 18.44 -0.53
N LEU A 171 -9.21 17.11 -0.69
CA LEU A 171 -10.41 16.30 -0.88
C LEU A 171 -10.92 15.88 0.50
N LYS A 172 -12.23 16.08 0.74
CA LYS A 172 -12.86 15.66 2.01
C LYS A 172 -12.85 14.13 2.09
N SER A 173 -12.34 13.60 3.20
CA SER A 173 -12.48 12.18 3.49
C SER A 173 -13.92 11.81 3.86
N THR A 174 -14.34 10.60 3.53
CA THR A 174 -15.64 10.01 3.92
C THR A 174 -15.54 9.19 5.20
N GLY A 175 -14.37 9.09 5.80
CA GLY A 175 -14.11 8.36 7.04
C GLY A 175 -12.65 7.95 7.18
N ILE A 176 -12.37 7.02 8.10
CA ILE A 176 -11.08 6.35 8.23
C ILE A 176 -11.06 5.22 7.18
N HIS A 177 -10.05 5.23 6.30
CA HIS A 177 -9.95 4.23 5.22
C HIS A 177 -8.89 3.16 5.53
N SER A 178 -7.62 3.40 5.21
CA SER A 178 -6.58 2.37 5.37
C SER A 178 -5.85 2.43 6.71
N ASN A 179 -5.51 3.59 7.20
CA ASN A 179 -4.76 3.72 8.47
C ASN A 179 -5.71 4.07 9.61
N GLY A 180 -5.69 3.27 10.66
CA GLY A 180 -6.51 3.42 11.85
C GLY A 180 -5.75 3.85 13.10
#